data_3b3f484944d5a3372478a63a2bc0c5c0
#
_entry.id   3b3f484944d5a3372478a63a2bc0c5c0
#
_cell.length_a   1.000
_cell.length_b   1.000
_cell.length_c   1.000
_cell.angle_alpha   90.00
_cell.angle_beta   90.00
_cell.angle_gamma   90.00
#
_symmetry.space_group_name_H-M   'P 1'
#
loop_
_entity.id
_entity.type
_entity.pdbx_description
1 polymer ?
#
loop_
_entity_poly.entity_id
_entity_poly.type
_entity_poly.pdbx_seq_one_letter_code
_entity_poly.pdbx_strand_id
1 'polypeptide(L)'
;MSSLTQDKHQGIGMTSQRTRDRLIDRLRQQGIHNPKVLDVIKNTPRHLFVDEALSHRAYEDTALPIGFGQTISQPYIVARMSQIVLEKGNPTSILEIGTGCGYQTAVLAQLLPQVYSVERIGALHQQTKKRLSELELYNVELRHTDGNGGWPNLNYRFDRILMTAACQDVPRKLAEQLSNHGEMVLPYDNGKEQILLKITRHGNDFETEALEPVSFVPLLSGIC
;
A
#
# COMPACT_ATOMS: atom_id res chain seq x y z
N MET A 1 -23.01 -15.10 -2.22
CA MET A 1 -22.90 -13.84 -1.42
C MET A 1 -24.28 -13.42 -0.93
N SER A 2 -24.48 -13.14 0.35
CA SER A 2 -25.76 -12.65 0.85
C SER A 2 -25.97 -11.20 0.42
N SER A 3 -27.24 -10.77 0.19
CA SER A 3 -27.58 -9.39 -0.21
C SER A 3 -27.01 -8.33 0.71
N LEU A 4 -26.86 -8.63 2.00
CA LEU A 4 -26.30 -7.74 3.03
C LEU A 4 -24.78 -7.45 2.85
N THR A 5 -24.02 -8.38 2.26
CA THR A 5 -22.59 -8.16 1.93
C THR A 5 -22.43 -7.29 0.69
N GLN A 6 -23.29 -7.44 -0.29
CA GLN A 6 -23.29 -6.64 -1.52
C GLN A 6 -23.62 -5.17 -1.25
N ASP A 7 -24.59 -4.88 -0.35
CA ASP A 7 -24.96 -3.51 0.01
C ASP A 7 -23.84 -2.77 0.76
N LYS A 8 -23.12 -3.46 1.65
CA LYS A 8 -21.95 -2.86 2.35
C LYS A 8 -20.84 -2.46 1.38
N HIS A 9 -20.60 -3.23 0.32
CA HIS A 9 -19.58 -2.93 -0.68
C HIS A 9 -19.99 -1.77 -1.60
N GLN A 10 -21.28 -1.60 -1.89
CA GLN A 10 -21.76 -0.52 -2.76
C GLN A 10 -21.76 0.85 -2.08
N GLY A 11 -22.01 0.90 -0.77
CA GLY A 11 -22.08 2.12 0.02
C GLY A 11 -23.28 3.02 -0.34
N ILE A 12 -23.64 3.89 0.59
CA ILE A 12 -24.78 4.83 0.45
C ILE A 12 -24.27 6.26 0.79
N GLY A 13 -24.83 7.28 0.17
CA GLY A 13 -24.50 8.67 0.46
C GLY A 13 -23.02 8.99 0.18
N MET A 14 -22.25 9.36 1.22
CA MET A 14 -20.83 9.72 1.10
C MET A 14 -19.91 8.55 0.74
N THR A 15 -20.37 7.31 0.81
CA THR A 15 -19.64 6.11 0.39
C THR A 15 -20.13 5.54 -0.94
N SER A 16 -21.07 6.22 -1.59
CA SER A 16 -21.72 5.81 -2.84
C SER A 16 -20.75 5.77 -4.03
N GLN A 17 -21.17 5.09 -5.09
CA GLN A 17 -20.45 5.04 -6.38
C GLN A 17 -20.15 6.44 -6.93
N ARG A 18 -21.10 7.38 -6.84
CA ARG A 18 -20.89 8.77 -7.28
C ARG A 18 -19.73 9.46 -6.55
N THR A 19 -19.54 9.17 -5.25
CA THR A 19 -18.44 9.74 -4.47
C THR A 19 -17.11 9.12 -4.90
N ARG A 20 -17.11 7.82 -5.21
CA ARG A 20 -15.92 7.13 -5.77
C ARG A 20 -15.55 7.67 -7.16
N ASP A 21 -16.54 7.92 -8.02
CA ASP A 21 -16.29 8.49 -9.35
C ASP A 21 -15.63 9.87 -9.23
N ARG A 22 -16.10 10.73 -8.31
CA ARG A 22 -15.46 12.04 -8.03
C ARG A 22 -14.02 11.91 -7.54
N LEU A 23 -13.72 10.88 -6.72
CA LEU A 23 -12.34 10.60 -6.33
C LEU A 23 -11.50 10.25 -7.56
N ILE A 24 -11.98 9.37 -8.43
CA ILE A 24 -11.26 8.97 -9.65
C ILE A 24 -10.98 10.18 -10.56
N ASP A 25 -11.95 11.06 -10.74
CA ASP A 25 -11.75 12.27 -11.54
C ASP A 25 -10.68 13.19 -10.94
N ARG A 26 -10.63 13.32 -9.62
CA ARG A 26 -9.58 14.05 -8.91
C ARG A 26 -8.20 13.39 -9.11
N LEU A 27 -8.09 12.08 -8.96
CA LEU A 27 -6.85 11.36 -9.17
C LEU A 27 -6.31 11.54 -10.61
N ARG A 28 -7.20 11.53 -11.62
CA ARG A 28 -6.81 11.84 -13.01
C ARG A 28 -6.25 13.25 -13.15
N GLN A 29 -6.87 14.23 -12.53
CA GLN A 29 -6.41 15.62 -12.53
C GLN A 29 -5.05 15.79 -11.85
N GLN A 30 -4.73 14.92 -10.88
CA GLN A 30 -3.45 14.87 -10.17
C GLN A 30 -2.37 14.05 -10.91
N GLY A 31 -2.63 13.54 -12.13
CA GLY A 31 -1.65 12.83 -12.95
C GLY A 31 -1.67 11.31 -12.81
N ILE A 32 -2.69 10.74 -12.18
CA ILE A 32 -2.88 9.28 -12.20
C ILE A 32 -3.58 8.90 -13.52
N HIS A 33 -2.87 8.20 -14.37
CA HIS A 33 -3.36 7.86 -15.72
C HIS A 33 -3.41 6.36 -16.01
N ASN A 34 -2.85 5.51 -15.13
CA ASN A 34 -2.93 4.06 -15.30
C ASN A 34 -4.38 3.57 -15.12
N PRO A 35 -5.04 3.05 -16.16
CA PRO A 35 -6.46 2.70 -16.09
C PRO A 35 -6.75 1.54 -15.14
N LYS A 36 -5.82 0.58 -15.00
CA LYS A 36 -5.96 -0.55 -14.06
C LYS A 36 -5.95 -0.05 -12.61
N VAL A 37 -5.04 0.88 -12.27
CA VAL A 37 -4.97 1.48 -10.93
C VAL A 37 -6.25 2.24 -10.61
N LEU A 38 -6.72 3.08 -11.53
CA LEU A 38 -7.95 3.85 -11.35
C LEU A 38 -9.18 2.95 -11.17
N ASP A 39 -9.27 1.87 -11.96
CA ASP A 39 -10.38 0.92 -11.88
C ASP A 39 -10.37 0.16 -10.54
N VAL A 40 -9.21 -0.34 -10.11
CA VAL A 40 -9.07 -1.03 -8.83
C VAL A 40 -9.42 -0.12 -7.67
N ILE A 41 -8.92 1.13 -7.64
CA ILE A 41 -9.24 2.10 -6.58
C ILE A 41 -10.72 2.44 -6.56
N LYS A 42 -11.35 2.61 -7.73
CA LYS A 42 -12.79 2.84 -7.86
C LYS A 42 -13.62 1.71 -7.24
N ASN A 43 -13.20 0.45 -7.48
CA ASN A 43 -13.95 -0.73 -7.09
C ASN A 43 -13.60 -1.23 -5.67
N THR A 44 -12.46 -0.83 -5.10
CA THR A 44 -12.08 -1.21 -3.74
C THR A 44 -12.77 -0.31 -2.72
N PRO A 45 -13.64 -0.85 -1.85
CA PRO A 45 -14.47 -0.06 -0.94
C PRO A 45 -13.66 0.48 0.24
N ARG A 46 -12.95 1.61 0.05
CA ARG A 46 -12.04 2.20 1.02
C ARG A 46 -12.68 2.45 2.40
N HIS A 47 -13.98 2.74 2.45
CA HIS A 47 -14.71 2.96 3.70
C HIS A 47 -14.77 1.73 4.62
N LEU A 48 -14.50 0.52 4.12
CA LEU A 48 -14.38 -0.69 4.93
C LEU A 48 -13.03 -0.83 5.64
N PHE A 49 -12.06 0.05 5.34
CA PHE A 49 -10.71 0.03 5.88
C PHE A 49 -10.45 1.10 6.95
N VAL A 50 -11.45 1.90 7.26
CA VAL A 50 -11.43 2.91 8.32
C VAL A 50 -12.48 2.60 9.39
N ASP A 51 -12.39 3.27 10.53
CA ASP A 51 -13.43 3.21 11.55
C ASP A 51 -14.77 3.70 10.98
N GLU A 52 -15.89 3.12 11.44
CA GLU A 52 -17.23 3.47 10.98
C GLU A 52 -17.53 4.97 11.14
N ALA A 53 -17.06 5.57 12.23
CA ALA A 53 -17.21 7.01 12.49
C ALA A 53 -16.51 7.89 11.42
N LEU A 54 -15.50 7.36 10.74
CA LEU A 54 -14.74 8.04 9.68
C LEU A 54 -15.15 7.63 8.27
N SER A 55 -16.09 6.69 8.12
CA SER A 55 -16.49 6.12 6.83
C SER A 55 -16.97 7.20 5.83
N HIS A 56 -17.63 8.25 6.33
CA HIS A 56 -18.09 9.39 5.52
C HIS A 56 -16.94 10.21 4.91
N ARG A 57 -15.74 10.15 5.49
CA ARG A 57 -14.53 10.82 5.03
C ARG A 57 -13.61 9.93 4.16
N ALA A 58 -13.92 8.64 4.04
CA ALA A 58 -13.06 7.66 3.42
C ALA A 58 -12.63 8.02 1.97
N TYR A 59 -13.41 8.81 1.26
CA TYR A 59 -13.16 9.24 -0.13
C TYR A 59 -12.67 10.69 -0.26
N GLU A 60 -12.37 11.35 0.87
CA GLU A 60 -11.57 12.58 0.88
C GLU A 60 -10.12 12.24 0.49
N ASP A 61 -9.44 13.14 -0.21
CA ASP A 61 -8.04 12.91 -0.59
C ASP A 61 -7.10 13.31 0.57
N THR A 62 -7.22 12.58 1.67
CA THR A 62 -6.45 12.77 2.90
C THR A 62 -6.15 11.44 3.59
N ALA A 63 -5.10 11.41 4.40
CA ALA A 63 -4.84 10.32 5.33
C ALA A 63 -5.84 10.35 6.49
N LEU A 64 -6.25 9.17 6.98
CA LEU A 64 -7.15 9.04 8.13
C LEU A 64 -6.57 8.09 9.17
N PRO A 65 -6.83 8.30 10.48
CA PRO A 65 -6.35 7.40 11.52
C PRO A 65 -7.02 6.01 11.42
N ILE A 66 -6.23 4.97 11.71
CA ILE A 66 -6.68 3.58 11.79
C ILE A 66 -6.41 2.94 13.16
N GLY A 67 -6.10 3.75 14.17
CA GLY A 67 -5.68 3.30 15.49
C GLY A 67 -4.16 3.07 15.59
N PHE A 68 -3.69 2.79 16.79
CA PHE A 68 -2.27 2.48 17.09
C PHE A 68 -1.27 3.54 16.61
N GLY A 69 -1.68 4.80 16.48
CA GLY A 69 -0.85 5.88 15.92
C GLY A 69 -0.56 5.73 14.42
N GLN A 70 -1.30 4.87 13.71
CA GLN A 70 -1.14 4.62 12.28
C GLN A 70 -2.25 5.26 11.46
N THR A 71 -2.02 5.38 10.15
CA THR A 71 -2.98 5.97 9.20
C THR A 71 -3.16 5.09 7.97
N ILE A 72 -4.35 5.16 7.37
CA ILE A 72 -4.53 4.78 5.97
C ILE A 72 -4.00 5.94 5.12
N SER A 73 -3.13 5.64 4.17
CA SER A 73 -2.55 6.65 3.28
C SER A 73 -3.60 7.37 2.45
N GLN A 74 -3.34 8.64 2.12
CA GLN A 74 -4.15 9.44 1.19
C GLN A 74 -4.42 8.68 -0.11
N PRO A 75 -5.64 8.74 -0.68
CA PRO A 75 -5.97 8.05 -1.94
C PRO A 75 -5.00 8.34 -3.09
N TYR A 76 -4.56 9.61 -3.25
CA TYR A 76 -3.57 9.97 -4.24
C TYR A 76 -2.26 9.19 -4.05
N ILE A 77 -1.74 9.11 -2.84
CA ILE A 77 -0.50 8.40 -2.52
C ILE A 77 -0.62 6.91 -2.85
N VAL A 78 -1.74 6.26 -2.48
CA VAL A 78 -2.00 4.86 -2.83
C VAL A 78 -2.01 4.67 -4.36
N ALA A 79 -2.69 5.55 -5.09
CA ALA A 79 -2.76 5.51 -6.54
C ALA A 79 -1.39 5.73 -7.18
N ARG A 80 -0.64 6.72 -6.71
CA ARG A 80 0.68 7.09 -7.22
C ARG A 80 1.69 5.97 -7.03
N MET A 81 1.80 5.44 -5.82
CA MET A 81 2.71 4.32 -5.53
C MET A 81 2.32 3.06 -6.32
N SER A 82 1.03 2.75 -6.43
CA SER A 82 0.55 1.62 -7.26
C SER A 82 0.84 1.83 -8.76
N GLN A 83 0.73 3.07 -9.27
CA GLN A 83 1.09 3.40 -10.65
C GLN A 83 2.57 3.19 -10.91
N ILE A 84 3.46 3.66 -10.00
CA ILE A 84 4.92 3.46 -10.10
C ILE A 84 5.27 1.96 -10.14
N VAL A 85 4.64 1.16 -9.29
CA VAL A 85 4.82 -0.32 -9.26
C VAL A 85 4.57 -0.96 -10.64
N LEU A 86 3.64 -0.40 -11.43
CA LEU A 86 3.24 -0.91 -12.74
C LEU A 86 3.90 -0.19 -13.92
N GLU A 87 4.76 0.83 -13.70
CA GLU A 87 5.37 1.61 -14.79
C GLU A 87 6.28 0.77 -15.70
N LYS A 88 6.99 -0.20 -15.13
CA LYS A 88 7.92 -1.02 -15.90
C LYS A 88 7.61 -2.51 -15.76
N GLY A 89 7.55 -3.18 -16.89
CA GLY A 89 7.38 -4.63 -16.98
C GLY A 89 6.03 -5.14 -16.46
N ASN A 90 6.00 -6.44 -16.19
CA ASN A 90 4.85 -7.13 -15.61
C ASN A 90 5.30 -7.82 -14.31
N PRO A 91 5.36 -7.11 -13.20
CA PRO A 91 5.80 -7.70 -11.94
C PRO A 91 4.84 -8.83 -11.53
N THR A 92 5.41 -9.93 -11.06
CA THR A 92 4.67 -11.11 -10.60
C THR A 92 4.52 -11.15 -9.10
N SER A 93 5.42 -10.48 -8.38
CA SER A 93 5.45 -10.45 -6.92
C SER A 93 5.81 -9.07 -6.38
N ILE A 94 5.21 -8.74 -5.25
CA ILE A 94 5.53 -7.54 -4.49
C ILE A 94 5.63 -7.86 -3.00
N LEU A 95 6.60 -7.23 -2.32
CA LEU A 95 6.67 -7.17 -0.87
C LEU A 95 6.22 -5.78 -0.40
N GLU A 96 5.21 -5.72 0.43
CA GLU A 96 4.74 -4.52 1.12
C GLU A 96 5.27 -4.50 2.55
N ILE A 97 5.85 -3.37 2.97
CA ILE A 97 6.28 -3.12 4.34
C ILE A 97 5.31 -2.13 4.99
N GLY A 98 4.54 -2.63 5.98
CA GLY A 98 3.48 -1.86 6.65
C GLY A 98 2.10 -2.14 6.06
N THR A 99 1.51 -3.28 6.40
CA THR A 99 0.16 -3.67 5.96
C THR A 99 -0.92 -2.67 6.44
N GLY A 100 -0.79 -2.19 7.69
CA GLY A 100 -1.75 -1.30 8.32
C GLY A 100 -3.16 -1.89 8.33
N CYS A 101 -4.13 -1.11 7.84
CA CYS A 101 -5.52 -1.58 7.67
C CYS A 101 -5.72 -2.51 6.47
N GLY A 102 -4.69 -2.67 5.59
CA GLY A 102 -4.74 -3.53 4.42
C GLY A 102 -5.32 -2.90 3.15
N TYR A 103 -5.53 -1.58 3.11
CA TYR A 103 -6.08 -0.94 1.90
C TYR A 103 -5.10 -0.96 0.73
N GLN A 104 -3.83 -0.57 0.96
CA GLN A 104 -2.80 -0.66 -0.07
C GLN A 104 -2.59 -2.12 -0.49
N THR A 105 -2.56 -3.05 0.47
CA THR A 105 -2.48 -4.50 0.22
C THR A 105 -3.61 -4.98 -0.69
N ALA A 106 -4.86 -4.57 -0.41
CA ALA A 106 -6.03 -4.93 -1.20
C ALA A 106 -5.99 -4.36 -2.63
N VAL A 107 -5.46 -3.16 -2.80
CA VAL A 107 -5.23 -2.56 -4.13
C VAL A 107 -4.17 -3.36 -4.89
N LEU A 108 -3.03 -3.66 -4.25
CA LEU A 108 -1.95 -4.43 -4.87
C LEU A 108 -2.38 -5.85 -5.25
N ALA A 109 -3.19 -6.51 -4.41
CA ALA A 109 -3.67 -7.86 -4.66
C ALA A 109 -4.57 -7.98 -5.90
N GLN A 110 -5.24 -6.90 -6.29
CA GLN A 110 -6.04 -6.84 -7.51
C GLN A 110 -5.22 -6.43 -8.75
N LEU A 111 -4.01 -5.92 -8.55
CA LEU A 111 -3.11 -5.47 -9.62
C LEU A 111 -2.04 -6.51 -9.97
N LEU A 112 -1.66 -7.36 -9.03
CA LEU A 112 -0.51 -8.27 -9.12
C LEU A 112 -0.90 -9.71 -8.78
N PRO A 113 -0.21 -10.70 -9.38
CA PRO A 113 -0.48 -12.12 -9.12
C PRO A 113 -0.25 -12.54 -7.68
N GLN A 114 0.79 -12.01 -7.01
CA GLN A 114 1.14 -12.40 -5.64
C GLN A 114 1.62 -11.19 -4.84
N VAL A 115 1.04 -11.02 -3.64
CA VAL A 115 1.41 -9.99 -2.67
C VAL A 115 1.90 -10.65 -1.38
N TYR A 116 3.03 -10.20 -0.90
CA TYR A 116 3.57 -10.48 0.42
C TYR A 116 3.52 -9.19 1.23
N SER A 117 3.05 -9.24 2.47
CA SER A 117 2.96 -8.04 3.29
C SER A 117 3.34 -8.33 4.73
N VAL A 118 4.07 -7.41 5.35
CA VAL A 118 4.51 -7.52 6.73
C VAL A 118 3.94 -6.38 7.58
N GLU A 119 3.48 -6.74 8.78
CA GLU A 119 2.93 -5.82 9.77
C GLU A 119 3.56 -6.08 11.13
N ARG A 120 4.05 -5.02 11.81
CA ARG A 120 4.65 -5.11 13.14
C ARG A 120 3.64 -5.10 14.28
N ILE A 121 2.44 -4.56 14.04
CA ILE A 121 1.37 -4.42 15.03
C ILE A 121 0.41 -5.62 14.92
N GLY A 122 0.46 -6.53 15.91
CA GLY A 122 -0.29 -7.78 15.88
C GLY A 122 -1.79 -7.60 15.75
N ALA A 123 -2.36 -6.57 16.38
CA ALA A 123 -3.78 -6.25 16.28
C ALA A 123 -4.18 -5.85 14.84
N LEU A 124 -3.39 -5.00 14.17
CA LEU A 124 -3.62 -4.63 12.76
C LEU A 124 -3.46 -5.84 11.83
N HIS A 125 -2.41 -6.64 12.03
CA HIS A 125 -2.21 -7.87 11.27
C HIS A 125 -3.44 -8.79 11.33
N GLN A 126 -4.00 -9.04 12.53
CA GLN A 126 -5.18 -9.92 12.69
C GLN A 126 -6.43 -9.32 12.04
N GLN A 127 -6.69 -8.02 12.24
CA GLN A 127 -7.83 -7.33 11.65
C GLN A 127 -7.75 -7.34 10.12
N THR A 128 -6.56 -7.08 9.57
CA THR A 128 -6.35 -7.08 8.12
C THR A 128 -6.48 -8.46 7.52
N LYS A 129 -5.95 -9.49 8.17
CA LYS A 129 -6.11 -10.88 7.71
C LYS A 129 -7.59 -11.27 7.55
N LYS A 130 -8.42 -10.91 8.54
CA LYS A 130 -9.87 -11.12 8.48
C LYS A 130 -10.51 -10.35 7.32
N ARG A 131 -10.19 -9.06 7.18
CA ARG A 131 -10.73 -8.17 6.15
C ARG A 131 -10.39 -8.65 4.74
N LEU A 132 -9.16 -9.03 4.47
CA LEU A 132 -8.75 -9.55 3.15
C LEU A 132 -9.46 -10.87 2.81
N SER A 133 -9.68 -11.74 3.80
CA SER A 133 -10.47 -12.96 3.61
C SER A 133 -11.93 -12.65 3.28
N GLU A 134 -12.55 -11.66 3.96
CA GLU A 134 -13.92 -11.22 3.68
C GLU A 134 -14.06 -10.58 2.28
N LEU A 135 -12.98 -10.00 1.75
CA LEU A 135 -12.89 -9.45 0.39
C LEU A 135 -12.45 -10.50 -0.65
N GLU A 136 -12.28 -11.76 -0.27
CA GLU A 136 -11.89 -12.88 -1.13
C GLU A 136 -10.54 -12.66 -1.83
N LEU A 137 -9.61 -11.91 -1.21
CA LEU A 137 -8.26 -11.65 -1.71
C LEU A 137 -7.28 -12.72 -1.19
N TYR A 138 -7.20 -13.86 -1.88
CA TYR A 138 -6.45 -15.03 -1.44
C TYR A 138 -4.99 -15.09 -1.95
N ASN A 139 -4.60 -14.17 -2.83
CA ASN A 139 -3.23 -14.03 -3.34
C ASN A 139 -2.35 -13.14 -2.48
N VAL A 140 -2.66 -13.04 -1.18
CA VAL A 140 -1.91 -12.25 -0.21
C VAL A 140 -1.35 -13.16 0.89
N GLU A 141 -0.04 -13.12 1.11
CA GLU A 141 0.62 -13.74 2.25
C GLU A 141 1.01 -12.67 3.28
N LEU A 142 0.41 -12.75 4.47
CA LEU A 142 0.68 -11.82 5.57
C LEU A 142 1.61 -12.42 6.61
N ARG A 143 2.54 -11.61 7.15
CA ARG A 143 3.39 -11.98 8.29
C ARG A 143 3.36 -10.90 9.37
N HIS A 144 3.21 -11.33 10.62
CA HIS A 144 3.41 -10.47 11.77
C HIS A 144 4.90 -10.47 12.10
N THR A 145 5.62 -9.43 11.67
CA THR A 145 7.07 -9.31 11.84
C THR A 145 7.55 -7.87 11.68
N ASP A 146 8.78 -7.61 12.10
CA ASP A 146 9.46 -6.34 11.89
C ASP A 146 9.84 -6.17 10.41
N GLY A 147 9.34 -5.09 9.81
CA GLY A 147 9.55 -4.77 8.40
C GLY A 147 10.99 -4.35 8.03
N ASN A 148 11.83 -3.96 9.00
CA ASN A 148 13.23 -3.58 8.74
C ASN A 148 14.05 -4.74 8.14
N GLY A 149 13.69 -5.99 8.45
CA GLY A 149 14.32 -7.19 7.90
C GLY A 149 13.75 -7.64 6.55
N GLY A 150 12.67 -7.01 6.09
CA GLY A 150 11.91 -7.45 4.92
C GLY A 150 11.14 -8.75 5.18
N TRP A 151 11.05 -9.58 4.16
CA TRP A 151 10.41 -10.89 4.27
C TRP A 151 11.31 -11.86 5.06
N PRO A 152 10.75 -12.65 6.00
CA PRO A 152 11.56 -13.50 6.89
C PRO A 152 12.43 -14.53 6.17
N ASN A 153 11.99 -15.03 5.01
CA ASN A 153 12.81 -15.94 4.22
C ASN A 153 13.71 -15.14 3.26
N LEU A 154 14.99 -15.06 3.59
CA LEU A 154 15.99 -14.28 2.84
C LEU A 154 16.29 -14.80 1.43
N ASN A 155 15.83 -16.01 1.08
CA ASN A 155 15.96 -16.56 -0.28
C ASN A 155 14.91 -16.02 -1.26
N TYR A 156 13.84 -15.38 -0.75
CA TYR A 156 12.86 -14.73 -1.60
C TYR A 156 13.45 -13.50 -2.29
N ARG A 157 13.05 -13.31 -3.54
CA ARG A 157 13.35 -12.11 -4.33
C ARG A 157 12.04 -11.59 -4.90
N PHE A 158 11.87 -10.28 -4.85
CA PHE A 158 10.65 -9.60 -5.26
C PHE A 158 10.91 -8.70 -6.46
N ASP A 159 9.99 -8.71 -7.43
CA ASP A 159 10.05 -7.79 -8.55
C ASP A 159 9.84 -6.35 -8.09
N ARG A 160 9.03 -6.18 -7.03
CA ARG A 160 8.73 -4.89 -6.42
C ARG A 160 8.80 -4.99 -4.91
N ILE A 161 9.22 -3.89 -4.28
CA ILE A 161 9.09 -3.66 -2.85
C ILE A 161 8.43 -2.29 -2.67
N LEU A 162 7.45 -2.21 -1.79
CA LEU A 162 6.73 -0.98 -1.48
C LEU A 162 6.71 -0.77 0.02
N MET A 163 7.18 0.39 0.49
CA MET A 163 7.14 0.75 1.91
C MET A 163 6.08 1.80 2.15
N THR A 164 5.26 1.59 3.15
CA THR A 164 4.19 2.50 3.58
C THR A 164 4.52 3.23 4.88
N ALA A 165 5.80 3.22 5.27
CA ALA A 165 6.36 3.93 6.41
C ALA A 165 7.70 4.56 6.03
N ALA A 166 8.00 5.75 6.54
CA ALA A 166 9.22 6.51 6.22
C ALA A 166 10.43 6.00 6.98
N CYS A 167 11.57 5.84 6.30
CA CYS A 167 12.84 5.48 6.91
C CYS A 167 13.88 6.58 6.75
N GLN A 168 14.78 6.73 7.71
CA GLN A 168 15.93 7.65 7.63
C GLN A 168 17.13 7.01 6.92
N ASP A 169 17.24 5.68 7.02
CA ASP A 169 18.24 4.89 6.31
C ASP A 169 17.52 3.82 5.50
N VAL A 170 17.90 3.67 4.24
CA VAL A 170 17.35 2.61 3.38
C VAL A 170 17.80 1.25 3.93
N PRO A 171 16.87 0.36 4.34
CA PRO A 171 17.25 -0.91 4.92
C PRO A 171 17.94 -1.79 3.86
N ARG A 172 19.27 -1.96 3.98
CA ARG A 172 20.06 -2.73 3.01
C ARG A 172 19.55 -4.16 2.80
N LYS A 173 19.20 -4.83 3.91
CA LYS A 173 18.63 -6.19 3.86
C LYS A 173 17.34 -6.27 3.05
N LEU A 174 16.56 -5.21 3.05
CA LEU A 174 15.33 -5.10 2.26
C LEU A 174 15.68 -4.90 0.77
N ALA A 175 16.60 -3.98 0.45
CA ALA A 175 17.05 -3.74 -0.92
C ALA A 175 17.68 -4.99 -1.55
N GLU A 176 18.39 -5.82 -0.76
CA GLU A 176 18.95 -7.10 -1.19
C GLU A 176 17.88 -8.15 -1.54
N GLN A 177 16.63 -7.97 -1.10
CA GLN A 177 15.49 -8.84 -1.47
C GLN A 177 14.84 -8.44 -2.81
N LEU A 178 15.27 -7.36 -3.46
CA LEU A 178 14.89 -7.10 -4.83
C LEU A 178 15.49 -8.13 -5.79
N SER A 179 14.72 -8.54 -6.78
CA SER A 179 15.23 -9.26 -7.95
C SER A 179 16.17 -8.33 -8.76
N ASN A 180 16.95 -8.90 -9.66
CA ASN A 180 17.71 -8.05 -10.59
C ASN A 180 16.75 -7.25 -11.47
N HIS A 181 17.00 -5.94 -11.62
CA HIS A 181 16.08 -4.96 -12.21
C HIS A 181 14.75 -4.77 -11.45
N GLY A 182 14.63 -5.32 -10.25
CA GLY A 182 13.51 -5.04 -9.35
C GLY A 182 13.55 -3.60 -8.83
N GLU A 183 12.39 -3.06 -8.48
CA GLU A 183 12.26 -1.67 -8.01
C GLU A 183 11.65 -1.62 -6.62
N MET A 184 12.17 -0.73 -5.77
CA MET A 184 11.61 -0.43 -4.46
C MET A 184 11.14 1.02 -4.43
N VAL A 185 9.92 1.24 -3.94
CA VAL A 185 9.33 2.56 -3.72
C VAL A 185 9.17 2.78 -2.23
N LEU A 186 9.75 3.86 -1.73
CA LEU A 186 9.78 4.12 -0.28
C LEU A 186 9.76 5.61 0.03
N PRO A 187 9.14 6.02 1.15
CA PRO A 187 9.30 7.34 1.73
C PRO A 187 10.64 7.42 2.48
N TYR A 188 11.48 8.35 2.11
CA TYR A 188 12.77 8.63 2.76
C TYR A 188 12.70 9.93 3.53
N ASP A 189 13.07 9.91 4.80
CA ASP A 189 13.10 11.06 5.69
C ASP A 189 14.55 11.54 5.87
N ASN A 190 14.88 12.69 5.28
CA ASN A 190 16.22 13.27 5.37
C ASN A 190 16.42 14.14 6.63
N GLY A 191 15.45 14.13 7.57
CA GLY A 191 15.43 14.94 8.79
C GLY A 191 14.91 16.36 8.61
N LYS A 192 14.59 16.79 7.38
CA LYS A 192 13.96 18.09 7.06
C LYS A 192 12.62 17.89 6.37
N GLU A 193 12.56 16.95 5.46
CA GLU A 193 11.38 16.60 4.68
C GLU A 193 11.41 15.12 4.31
N GLN A 194 10.25 14.60 3.93
CA GLN A 194 10.15 13.25 3.40
C GLN A 194 9.97 13.29 1.89
N ILE A 195 10.74 12.47 1.18
CA ILE A 195 10.72 12.38 -0.28
C ILE A 195 10.43 10.92 -0.67
N LEU A 196 9.51 10.72 -1.59
CA LEU A 196 9.29 9.41 -2.20
C LEU A 196 10.47 9.09 -3.11
N LEU A 197 11.17 7.99 -2.83
CA LEU A 197 12.28 7.49 -3.63
C LEU A 197 11.85 6.24 -4.40
N LYS A 198 12.44 6.08 -5.58
CA LYS A 198 12.45 4.83 -6.33
C LYS A 198 13.90 4.33 -6.41
N ILE A 199 14.14 3.11 -5.98
CA ILE A 199 15.44 2.44 -6.02
C ILE A 199 15.34 1.25 -6.97
N THR A 200 16.21 1.20 -7.97
CA THR A 200 16.31 0.11 -8.95
C THR A 200 17.57 -0.68 -8.70
N ARG A 201 17.48 -2.00 -8.62
CA ARG A 201 18.62 -2.89 -8.47
C ARG A 201 19.25 -3.25 -9.83
N HIS A 202 20.55 -3.12 -9.96
CA HIS A 202 21.36 -3.53 -11.12
C HIS A 202 22.50 -4.46 -10.65
N GLY A 203 22.20 -5.76 -10.55
CA GLY A 203 23.15 -6.72 -9.99
C GLY A 203 23.44 -6.45 -8.52
N ASN A 204 24.64 -5.95 -8.21
CA ASN A 204 25.05 -5.55 -6.85
C ASN A 204 24.90 -4.05 -6.58
N ASP A 205 24.60 -3.27 -7.59
CA ASP A 205 24.47 -1.82 -7.53
C ASP A 205 22.99 -1.40 -7.42
N PHE A 206 22.77 -0.18 -6.95
CA PHE A 206 21.45 0.41 -6.77
C PHE A 206 21.43 1.83 -7.33
N GLU A 207 20.49 2.09 -8.23
CA GLU A 207 20.20 3.43 -8.74
C GLU A 207 19.05 4.02 -7.92
N THR A 208 19.16 5.29 -7.53
CA THR A 208 18.13 5.98 -6.74
C THR A 208 17.61 7.21 -7.49
N GLU A 209 16.30 7.31 -7.60
CA GLU A 209 15.58 8.43 -8.20
C GLU A 209 14.67 9.08 -7.14
N ALA A 210 14.79 10.40 -6.97
CA ALA A 210 13.87 11.18 -6.13
C ALA A 210 12.64 11.57 -6.95
N LEU A 211 11.44 11.31 -6.42
CA LEU A 211 10.19 11.53 -7.14
C LEU A 211 9.47 12.80 -6.67
N GLU A 212 8.88 12.76 -5.47
CA GLU A 212 8.02 13.85 -4.97
C GLU A 212 8.00 13.92 -3.45
N PRO A 213 7.70 15.11 -2.85
CA PRO A 213 7.51 15.23 -1.40
C PRO A 213 6.30 14.42 -0.93
N VAL A 214 6.45 13.79 0.25
CA VAL A 214 5.40 12.94 0.86
C VAL A 214 5.38 13.12 2.37
N SER A 215 4.37 12.54 3.05
CA SER A 215 4.30 12.49 4.51
C SER A 215 3.75 11.14 4.97
N PHE A 216 4.58 10.39 5.68
CA PHE A 216 4.26 9.06 6.21
C PHE A 216 4.59 8.95 7.69
N VAL A 217 3.97 7.98 8.35
CA VAL A 217 4.40 7.54 9.68
C VAL A 217 5.80 6.95 9.62
N PRO A 218 6.60 7.04 10.71
CA PRO A 218 7.96 6.50 10.71
C PRO A 218 7.97 4.96 10.70
N LEU A 219 8.98 4.39 10.04
CA LEU A 219 9.30 2.97 10.13
C LEU A 219 9.89 2.70 11.53
N LEU A 220 9.21 1.92 12.33
CA LEU A 220 9.62 1.57 13.69
C LEU A 220 10.09 0.13 13.76
N SER A 221 11.15 -0.12 14.53
CA SER A 221 11.68 -1.44 14.79
C SER A 221 10.86 -2.21 15.84
N GLY A 222 10.98 -3.55 15.80
CA GLY A 222 10.34 -4.45 16.75
C GLY A 222 8.87 -4.73 16.42
N ILE A 223 8.33 -5.77 17.04
CA ILE A 223 6.91 -6.18 16.94
C ILE A 223 6.15 -5.79 18.21
N CYS A 224 4.85 -5.55 18.12
CA CYS A 224 3.96 -5.27 19.25
C CYS A 224 2.54 -5.78 19.01
#